data_39a4a1d4db92a1f08c3e32bab526dad8
#
_entry.id   39a4a1d4db92a1f08c3e32bab526dad8
#
_cell.length_a   1.000
_cell.length_b   1.000
_cell.length_c   1.000
_cell.angle_alpha   90.00
_cell.angle_beta   90.00
_cell.angle_gamma   90.00
#
_symmetry.space_group_name_H-M   'P 1'
#
loop_
_entity.id
_entity.type
_entity.pdbx_description
1 polymer ?
#
loop_
_entity_poly.entity_id
_entity_poly.type
_entity_poly.pdbx_seq_one_letter_code
_entity_poly.pdbx_strand_id
1 'polypeptide(L)'
;MRFLAMAKTNNFLPLMLDLSGRKIVIFGGGSVGERKAELFSSCADTLIASLEFSQRLQELEASGQVKLVRIDLLEASDSELRELISGAFIVIPATSNFELNQKITAIARESDILINQVDALGSVVIPSVIKREDLVIGISTLGHSPAVSKYTRRQIETLITPEYSDMIRLQDETRSYLKQRVAEQRKRKTILWKILESEEVWNGFSESYEKAAERAHAIISECLENSGK
;
A
#
# COMPACT_ATOMS: atom_id res chain seq x y z
N MET A 1 -19.26 -22.64 29.01
CA MET A 1 -19.93 -22.75 27.71
C MET A 1 -18.95 -22.33 26.64
N ARG A 2 -18.27 -23.28 25.97
CA ARG A 2 -17.27 -22.98 24.92
C ARG A 2 -18.02 -22.74 23.61
N PHE A 3 -18.09 -21.51 23.16
CA PHE A 3 -18.43 -21.21 21.78
C PHE A 3 -17.24 -21.62 20.89
N LEU A 4 -17.28 -22.86 20.39
CA LEU A 4 -16.53 -23.24 19.21
C LEU A 4 -17.20 -22.52 18.01
N ALA A 5 -16.90 -21.25 17.81
CA ALA A 5 -17.13 -20.62 16.53
C ALA A 5 -16.18 -21.33 15.55
N MET A 6 -16.74 -22.04 14.57
CA MET A 6 -16.00 -22.49 13.39
C MET A 6 -15.25 -21.26 12.86
N ALA A 7 -13.91 -21.29 12.92
CA ALA A 7 -13.09 -20.28 12.31
C ALA A 7 -13.51 -20.21 10.83
N LYS A 8 -14.16 -19.11 10.41
CA LYS A 8 -14.37 -18.84 8.98
C LYS A 8 -12.98 -18.90 8.36
N THR A 9 -12.74 -19.87 7.50
CA THR A 9 -11.50 -19.97 6.75
C THR A 9 -11.33 -18.66 5.98
N ASN A 10 -10.33 -17.89 6.38
CA ASN A 10 -9.99 -16.64 5.75
C ASN A 10 -9.20 -16.98 4.48
N ASN A 11 -9.82 -16.77 3.32
CA ASN A 11 -9.21 -17.07 2.02
C ASN A 11 -8.42 -15.87 1.42
N PHE A 12 -8.22 -14.79 2.20
CA PHE A 12 -7.44 -13.65 1.72
C PHE A 12 -5.95 -13.87 1.92
N LEU A 13 -5.19 -13.68 0.84
CA LEU A 13 -3.74 -13.64 0.84
C LEU A 13 -3.27 -12.19 0.68
N PRO A 14 -2.44 -11.64 1.57
CA PRO A 14 -1.87 -10.32 1.37
C PRO A 14 -0.85 -10.34 0.24
N LEU A 15 -1.05 -9.46 -0.74
CA LEU A 15 -0.20 -9.27 -1.91
C LEU A 15 0.11 -7.79 -2.09
N MET A 16 1.28 -7.48 -2.63
CA MET A 16 1.63 -6.17 -3.17
C MET A 16 1.40 -6.23 -4.68
N LEU A 17 0.59 -5.29 -5.20
CA LEU A 17 0.25 -5.22 -6.61
C LEU A 17 0.90 -3.98 -7.22
N ASP A 18 1.55 -4.16 -8.36
CA ASP A 18 1.94 -3.03 -9.21
C ASP A 18 0.70 -2.55 -9.98
N LEU A 19 0.31 -1.31 -9.72
CA LEU A 19 -0.85 -0.67 -10.32
C LEU A 19 -0.47 0.32 -11.43
N SER A 20 0.80 0.37 -11.84
CA SER A 20 1.28 1.26 -12.91
C SER A 20 0.50 1.00 -14.21
N GLY A 21 -0.15 2.04 -14.76
CA GLY A 21 -0.96 1.95 -15.96
C GLY A 21 -2.24 1.09 -15.81
N ARG A 22 -2.65 0.77 -14.56
CA ARG A 22 -3.90 0.06 -14.30
C ARG A 22 -5.03 1.05 -14.07
N LYS A 23 -6.15 0.85 -14.74
CA LYS A 23 -7.35 1.67 -14.58
C LYS A 23 -8.10 1.30 -13.31
N ILE A 24 -8.35 2.29 -12.46
CA ILE A 24 -9.19 2.17 -11.27
C ILE A 24 -10.43 3.04 -11.49
N VAL A 25 -11.61 2.49 -11.24
CA VAL A 25 -12.87 3.25 -11.39
C VAL A 25 -13.57 3.36 -10.03
N ILE A 26 -13.80 4.59 -9.61
CA ILE A 26 -14.47 4.92 -8.36
C ILE A 26 -15.82 5.54 -8.70
N PHE A 27 -16.89 5.01 -8.13
CA PHE A 27 -18.24 5.53 -8.27
C PHE A 27 -18.62 6.30 -7.00
N GLY A 28 -18.80 7.60 -7.13
CA GLY A 28 -19.14 8.53 -6.06
C GLY A 28 -18.02 9.54 -5.77
N GLY A 29 -18.37 10.82 -5.81
CA GLY A 29 -17.48 11.98 -5.61
C GLY A 29 -17.50 12.57 -4.19
N GLY A 30 -18.09 11.87 -3.21
CA GLY A 30 -18.13 12.28 -1.80
C GLY A 30 -16.84 11.89 -1.06
N SER A 31 -16.85 12.07 0.27
CA SER A 31 -15.68 11.88 1.15
C SER A 31 -15.03 10.48 1.09
N VAL A 32 -15.83 9.44 0.81
CA VAL A 32 -15.29 8.08 0.65
C VAL A 32 -14.57 7.95 -0.68
N GLY A 33 -15.19 8.41 -1.77
CA GLY A 33 -14.58 8.41 -3.11
C GLY A 33 -13.31 9.25 -3.16
N GLU A 34 -13.34 10.46 -2.56
CA GLU A 34 -12.19 11.34 -2.41
C GLU A 34 -10.99 10.63 -1.76
N ARG A 35 -11.20 10.04 -0.59
CA ARG A 35 -10.14 9.30 0.13
C ARG A 35 -9.59 8.12 -0.68
N LYS A 36 -10.43 7.46 -1.49
CA LYS A 36 -9.99 6.39 -2.39
C LYS A 36 -9.22 6.96 -3.58
N ALA A 37 -9.69 8.06 -4.15
CA ALA A 37 -8.98 8.74 -5.24
C ALA A 37 -7.58 9.18 -4.81
N GLU A 38 -7.43 9.80 -3.65
CA GLU A 38 -6.12 10.19 -3.09
C GLU A 38 -5.17 8.99 -2.95
N LEU A 39 -5.69 7.84 -2.52
CA LEU A 39 -4.87 6.64 -2.36
C LEU A 39 -4.35 6.12 -3.72
N PHE A 40 -5.17 6.12 -4.74
CA PHE A 40 -4.82 5.54 -6.05
C PHE A 40 -4.18 6.53 -7.03
N SER A 41 -4.41 7.84 -6.85
CA SER A 41 -3.91 8.87 -7.76
C SER A 41 -2.39 8.88 -7.95
N SER A 42 -1.65 8.37 -6.97
CA SER A 42 -0.18 8.31 -7.03
C SER A 42 0.37 7.04 -7.67
N CYS A 43 -0.46 6.03 -7.96
CA CYS A 43 0.02 4.73 -8.41
C CYS A 43 -0.82 4.07 -9.52
N ALA A 44 -1.93 4.68 -9.94
CA ALA A 44 -2.84 4.09 -10.93
C ALA A 44 -3.55 5.16 -11.76
N ASP A 45 -4.06 4.78 -12.92
CA ASP A 45 -4.93 5.62 -13.74
C ASP A 45 -6.33 5.65 -13.13
N THR A 46 -6.62 6.69 -12.35
CA THR A 46 -7.83 6.75 -11.54
C THR A 46 -8.92 7.60 -12.20
N LEU A 47 -10.10 7.01 -12.40
CA LEU A 47 -11.30 7.66 -12.91
C LEU A 47 -12.36 7.68 -11.80
N ILE A 48 -12.97 8.84 -11.58
CA ILE A 48 -14.08 9.00 -10.65
C ILE A 48 -15.34 9.39 -11.42
N ALA A 49 -16.40 8.60 -11.29
CA ALA A 49 -17.71 8.88 -11.88
C ALA A 49 -18.70 9.34 -10.81
N SER A 50 -19.29 10.53 -10.96
CA SER A 50 -20.27 11.09 -10.03
C SER A 50 -21.00 12.27 -10.65
N LEU A 51 -22.14 12.66 -10.09
CA LEU A 51 -22.83 13.89 -10.46
C LEU A 51 -22.12 15.13 -9.89
N GLU A 52 -21.59 15.03 -8.67
CA GLU A 52 -20.88 16.09 -7.97
C GLU A 52 -19.54 15.61 -7.45
N PHE A 53 -18.59 16.55 -7.33
CA PHE A 53 -17.25 16.27 -6.85
C PHE A 53 -16.86 17.24 -5.75
N SER A 54 -16.15 16.75 -4.75
CA SER A 54 -15.54 17.60 -3.73
C SER A 54 -14.48 18.53 -4.35
N GLN A 55 -14.16 19.61 -3.66
CA GLN A 55 -13.11 20.54 -4.08
C GLN A 55 -11.78 19.80 -4.25
N ARG A 56 -11.47 18.87 -3.37
CA ARG A 56 -10.24 18.10 -3.42
C ARG A 56 -10.12 17.23 -4.67
N LEU A 57 -11.21 16.60 -5.12
CA LEU A 57 -11.24 15.84 -6.36
C LEU A 57 -11.01 16.73 -7.58
N GLN A 58 -11.56 17.95 -7.58
CA GLN A 58 -11.33 18.94 -8.65
C GLN A 58 -9.85 19.38 -8.70
N GLU A 59 -9.21 19.56 -7.55
CA GLU A 59 -7.78 19.86 -7.45
C GLU A 59 -6.92 18.73 -8.01
N LEU A 60 -7.26 17.48 -7.70
CA LEU A 60 -6.58 16.28 -8.24
C LEU A 60 -6.72 16.19 -9.76
N GLU A 61 -7.90 16.50 -10.30
CA GLU A 61 -8.11 16.57 -11.76
C GLU A 61 -7.29 17.69 -12.38
N ALA A 62 -7.32 18.90 -11.82
CA ALA A 62 -6.57 20.05 -12.31
C ALA A 62 -5.05 19.80 -12.34
N SER A 63 -4.53 18.97 -11.42
CA SER A 63 -3.13 18.52 -11.39
C SER A 63 -2.84 17.30 -12.28
N GLY A 64 -3.85 16.80 -13.02
CA GLY A 64 -3.69 15.65 -13.91
C GLY A 64 -3.55 14.29 -13.22
N GLN A 65 -3.83 14.21 -11.92
CA GLN A 65 -3.65 13.00 -11.12
C GLN A 65 -4.84 12.04 -11.23
N VAL A 66 -6.02 12.55 -11.56
CA VAL A 66 -7.24 11.75 -11.74
C VAL A 66 -8.05 12.28 -12.92
N LYS A 67 -9.01 11.48 -13.39
CA LYS A 67 -10.00 11.89 -14.38
C LYS A 67 -11.39 11.89 -13.75
N LEU A 68 -12.13 12.99 -13.87
CA LEU A 68 -13.52 13.09 -13.43
C LEU A 68 -14.48 12.90 -14.60
N VAL A 69 -15.52 12.11 -14.39
CA VAL A 69 -16.63 11.90 -15.33
C VAL A 69 -17.92 12.31 -14.65
N ARG A 70 -18.51 13.42 -15.12
CA ARG A 70 -19.77 13.90 -14.58
C ARG A 70 -20.93 13.12 -15.20
N ILE A 71 -21.63 12.34 -14.36
CA ILE A 71 -22.75 11.50 -14.77
C ILE A 71 -23.72 11.32 -13.60
N ASP A 72 -25.02 11.32 -13.90
CA ASP A 72 -26.03 10.89 -12.92
C ASP A 72 -26.05 9.35 -12.90
N LEU A 73 -25.46 8.79 -11.86
CA LEU A 73 -25.33 7.34 -11.70
C LEU A 73 -26.67 6.65 -11.37
N LEU A 74 -27.68 7.38 -10.90
CA LEU A 74 -29.00 6.82 -10.63
C LEU A 74 -29.80 6.60 -11.93
N GLU A 75 -29.60 7.48 -12.89
CA GLU A 75 -30.23 7.42 -14.21
C GLU A 75 -29.41 6.59 -15.22
N ALA A 76 -28.16 6.25 -14.87
CA ALA A 76 -27.27 5.55 -15.77
C ALA A 76 -27.76 4.13 -16.10
N SER A 77 -27.79 3.84 -17.39
CA SER A 77 -28.11 2.51 -17.92
C SER A 77 -26.97 1.50 -17.60
N ASP A 78 -27.29 0.21 -17.63
CA ASP A 78 -26.29 -0.85 -17.48
C ASP A 78 -25.17 -0.75 -18.53
N SER A 79 -25.51 -0.32 -19.75
CA SER A 79 -24.53 -0.14 -20.83
C SER A 79 -23.52 0.96 -20.50
N GLU A 80 -23.98 2.11 -19.98
CA GLU A 80 -23.11 3.21 -19.57
C GLU A 80 -22.21 2.81 -18.40
N LEU A 81 -22.76 2.08 -17.40
CA LEU A 81 -21.95 1.56 -16.29
C LEU A 81 -20.89 0.57 -16.77
N ARG A 82 -21.22 -0.32 -17.74
CA ARG A 82 -20.27 -1.25 -18.35
C ARG A 82 -19.18 -0.52 -19.13
N GLU A 83 -19.53 0.54 -19.85
CA GLU A 83 -18.56 1.36 -20.57
C GLU A 83 -17.58 2.04 -19.63
N LEU A 84 -18.06 2.60 -18.51
CA LEU A 84 -17.21 3.22 -17.49
C LEU A 84 -16.19 2.25 -16.91
N ILE A 85 -16.59 1.00 -16.61
CA ILE A 85 -15.68 -0.01 -16.03
C ILE A 85 -14.89 -0.80 -17.07
N SER A 86 -15.11 -0.57 -18.35
CA SER A 86 -14.37 -1.27 -19.41
C SER A 86 -12.85 -1.06 -19.25
N GLY A 87 -12.12 -2.18 -19.19
CA GLY A 87 -10.68 -2.19 -18.95
C GLY A 87 -10.26 -1.82 -17.54
N ALA A 88 -11.19 -1.69 -16.59
CA ALA A 88 -10.84 -1.46 -15.19
C ALA A 88 -10.17 -2.68 -14.56
N PHE A 89 -9.16 -2.44 -13.74
CA PHE A 89 -8.52 -3.46 -12.92
C PHE A 89 -9.21 -3.58 -11.55
N ILE A 90 -9.60 -2.43 -10.96
CA ILE A 90 -10.38 -2.39 -9.71
C ILE A 90 -11.56 -1.45 -9.89
N VAL A 91 -12.72 -1.85 -9.38
CA VAL A 91 -13.92 -1.02 -9.27
C VAL A 91 -14.25 -0.79 -7.80
N ILE A 92 -14.61 0.45 -7.46
CA ILE A 92 -14.91 0.88 -6.09
C ILE A 92 -16.28 1.56 -6.07
N PRO A 93 -17.36 0.84 -5.77
CA PRO A 93 -18.67 1.43 -5.54
C PRO A 93 -18.65 2.16 -4.19
N ALA A 94 -18.70 3.50 -4.21
CA ALA A 94 -18.58 4.36 -3.04
C ALA A 94 -19.64 5.47 -3.02
N THR A 95 -20.80 5.21 -3.63
CA THR A 95 -21.94 6.13 -3.58
C THR A 95 -22.70 6.01 -2.26
N SER A 96 -23.56 6.97 -1.95
CA SER A 96 -24.48 6.90 -0.81
C SER A 96 -25.68 5.95 -1.03
N ASN A 97 -25.88 5.47 -2.27
CA ASN A 97 -26.99 4.58 -2.63
C ASN A 97 -26.54 3.12 -2.61
N PHE A 98 -27.07 2.35 -1.66
CA PHE A 98 -26.72 0.95 -1.47
C PHE A 98 -27.09 0.08 -2.70
N GLU A 99 -28.29 0.27 -3.28
CA GLU A 99 -28.77 -0.52 -4.42
C GLU A 99 -27.90 -0.27 -5.66
N LEU A 100 -27.55 0.98 -5.91
CA LEU A 100 -26.61 1.33 -6.98
C LEU A 100 -25.24 0.69 -6.77
N ASN A 101 -24.71 0.71 -5.56
CA ASN A 101 -23.45 0.05 -5.25
C ASN A 101 -23.50 -1.46 -5.48
N GLN A 102 -24.63 -2.11 -5.17
CA GLN A 102 -24.86 -3.52 -5.46
C GLN A 102 -24.95 -3.79 -6.98
N LYS A 103 -25.65 -2.93 -7.72
CA LYS A 103 -25.77 -2.99 -9.19
C LYS A 103 -24.37 -2.91 -9.85
N ILE A 104 -23.58 -1.91 -9.48
CA ILE A 104 -22.20 -1.74 -9.97
C ILE A 104 -21.33 -2.96 -9.61
N THR A 105 -21.47 -3.46 -8.39
CA THR A 105 -20.78 -4.68 -7.95
C THR A 105 -21.14 -5.90 -8.80
N ALA A 106 -22.41 -6.08 -9.12
CA ALA A 106 -22.88 -7.19 -9.97
C ALA A 106 -22.27 -7.10 -11.38
N ILE A 107 -22.34 -5.92 -12.00
CA ILE A 107 -21.77 -5.66 -13.33
C ILE A 107 -20.24 -5.92 -13.35
N ALA A 108 -19.51 -5.47 -12.31
CA ALA A 108 -18.08 -5.68 -12.22
C ALA A 108 -17.71 -7.16 -12.04
N ARG A 109 -18.52 -7.94 -11.29
CA ARG A 109 -18.33 -9.39 -11.15
C ARG A 109 -18.48 -10.16 -12.45
N GLU A 110 -19.46 -9.80 -13.26
CA GLU A 110 -19.66 -10.41 -14.58
C GLU A 110 -18.47 -10.22 -15.53
N SER A 111 -17.64 -9.21 -15.25
CA SER A 111 -16.46 -8.86 -16.06
C SER A 111 -15.14 -9.30 -15.41
N ASP A 112 -15.16 -10.13 -14.35
CA ASP A 112 -13.99 -10.59 -13.57
C ASP A 112 -13.10 -9.45 -13.04
N ILE A 113 -13.67 -8.27 -12.82
CA ILE A 113 -12.95 -7.11 -12.29
C ILE A 113 -12.83 -7.22 -10.77
N LEU A 114 -11.68 -6.84 -10.20
CA LEU A 114 -11.50 -6.77 -8.75
C LEU A 114 -12.40 -5.69 -8.14
N ILE A 115 -13.02 -6.00 -7.01
CA ILE A 115 -13.99 -5.09 -6.37
C ILE A 115 -13.56 -4.78 -4.95
N ASN A 116 -13.38 -3.49 -4.65
CA ASN A 116 -13.25 -3.00 -3.29
C ASN A 116 -14.58 -2.41 -2.82
N GLN A 117 -15.35 -3.15 -2.05
CA GLN A 117 -16.60 -2.67 -1.47
C GLN A 117 -16.33 -1.83 -0.20
N VAL A 118 -17.18 -0.82 0.04
CA VAL A 118 -17.08 0.05 1.22
C VAL A 118 -17.77 -0.59 2.44
N ASP A 119 -18.94 -1.19 2.21
CA ASP A 119 -19.80 -1.71 3.29
C ASP A 119 -19.77 -3.23 3.43
N ALA A 120 -18.96 -3.92 2.64
CA ALA A 120 -18.82 -5.37 2.64
C ALA A 120 -17.41 -5.81 2.23
N LEU A 121 -17.11 -7.10 2.38
CA LEU A 121 -15.90 -7.67 1.81
C LEU A 121 -16.08 -7.87 0.29
N GLY A 122 -15.30 -7.10 -0.49
CA GLY A 122 -15.14 -7.32 -1.93
C GLY A 122 -14.11 -8.42 -2.22
N SER A 123 -13.74 -8.57 -3.48
CA SER A 123 -12.66 -9.47 -3.90
C SER A 123 -11.28 -8.94 -3.51
N VAL A 124 -11.15 -7.63 -3.29
CA VAL A 124 -9.93 -6.99 -2.80
C VAL A 124 -10.23 -6.13 -1.57
N VAL A 125 -9.35 -6.19 -0.59
CA VAL A 125 -9.39 -5.37 0.64
C VAL A 125 -8.20 -4.43 0.65
N ILE A 126 -8.46 -3.14 0.84
CA ILE A 126 -7.40 -2.14 1.00
C ILE A 126 -7.09 -2.04 2.49
N PRO A 127 -5.87 -2.41 2.92
CA PRO A 127 -5.49 -2.36 4.33
C PRO A 127 -5.24 -0.93 4.80
N SER A 128 -5.10 -0.74 6.10
CA SER A 128 -4.45 0.44 6.68
C SER A 128 -2.95 0.31 6.42
N VAL A 129 -2.31 1.33 5.87
CA VAL A 129 -0.92 1.25 5.39
C VAL A 129 -0.01 2.15 6.22
N ILE A 130 1.17 1.63 6.55
CA ILE A 130 2.35 2.40 6.97
C ILE A 130 3.32 2.36 5.80
N LYS A 131 3.79 3.53 5.38
CA LYS A 131 4.78 3.65 4.32
C LYS A 131 5.97 4.48 4.81
N ARG A 132 7.18 3.95 4.57
CA ARG A 132 8.45 4.60 4.79
C ARG A 132 9.29 4.36 3.54
N GLU A 133 9.07 5.20 2.51
CA GLU A 133 9.62 5.00 1.15
C GLU A 133 9.36 3.56 0.66
N ASP A 134 10.39 2.70 0.63
CA ASP A 134 10.33 1.33 0.13
C ASP A 134 9.79 0.31 1.16
N LEU A 135 9.68 0.70 2.45
CA LEU A 135 9.03 -0.14 3.45
C LEU A 135 7.52 0.09 3.46
N VAL A 136 6.77 -0.96 3.16
CA VAL A 136 5.30 -0.92 3.18
C VAL A 136 4.77 -2.01 4.11
N ILE A 137 3.91 -1.62 5.06
CA ILE A 137 3.24 -2.54 5.99
C ILE A 137 1.74 -2.36 5.86
N GLY A 138 1.04 -3.42 5.43
CA GLY A 138 -0.41 -3.45 5.35
C GLY A 138 -1.03 -4.12 6.59
N ILE A 139 -2.02 -3.47 7.22
CA ILE A 139 -2.70 -3.95 8.42
C ILE A 139 -4.19 -4.04 8.14
N SER A 140 -4.76 -5.22 8.23
CA SER A 140 -6.19 -5.46 7.99
C SER A 140 -6.79 -6.40 9.01
N THR A 141 -8.02 -6.11 9.41
CA THR A 141 -8.89 -7.03 10.16
C THR A 141 -9.99 -7.59 9.27
N LEU A 142 -9.84 -7.47 7.95
CA LEU A 142 -10.82 -7.93 6.94
C LEU A 142 -12.24 -7.41 7.22
N GLY A 143 -12.34 -6.12 7.56
CA GLY A 143 -13.60 -5.48 7.85
C GLY A 143 -14.18 -5.75 9.25
N HIS A 144 -13.62 -6.70 10.02
CA HIS A 144 -14.17 -7.02 11.34
C HIS A 144 -14.03 -5.89 12.36
N SER A 145 -12.93 -5.14 12.32
CA SER A 145 -12.74 -4.01 13.23
C SER A 145 -11.79 -2.94 12.67
N PRO A 146 -12.33 -1.92 12.01
CA PRO A 146 -11.53 -0.76 11.56
C PRO A 146 -10.78 -0.07 12.70
N ALA A 147 -11.37 -0.05 13.91
CA ALA A 147 -10.75 0.55 15.09
C ALA A 147 -9.46 -0.22 15.50
N VAL A 148 -9.49 -1.55 15.49
CA VAL A 148 -8.31 -2.38 15.79
C VAL A 148 -7.24 -2.17 14.73
N SER A 149 -7.57 -2.14 13.45
CA SER A 149 -6.60 -1.87 12.37
C SER A 149 -5.93 -0.50 12.57
N LYS A 150 -6.71 0.54 12.90
CA LYS A 150 -6.18 1.89 13.17
C LYS A 150 -5.31 1.95 14.43
N TYR A 151 -5.75 1.28 15.50
CA TYR A 151 -4.98 1.19 16.74
C TYR A 151 -3.63 0.48 16.50
N THR A 152 -3.65 -0.69 15.89
CA THR A 152 -2.46 -1.47 15.57
C THR A 152 -1.50 -0.68 14.68
N ARG A 153 -2.01 0.03 13.66
CA ARG A 153 -1.20 0.93 12.83
C ARG A 153 -0.44 1.95 13.69
N ARG A 154 -1.13 2.64 14.60
CA ARG A 154 -0.51 3.64 15.46
C ARG A 154 0.57 3.05 16.36
N GLN A 155 0.36 1.83 16.90
CA GLN A 155 1.39 1.17 17.71
C GLN A 155 2.62 0.80 16.89
N ILE A 156 2.43 0.29 15.67
CA ILE A 156 3.54 -0.09 14.80
C ILE A 156 4.28 1.17 14.29
N GLU A 157 3.57 2.26 13.99
CA GLU A 157 4.16 3.53 13.55
C GLU A 157 5.17 4.11 14.55
N THR A 158 5.01 3.85 15.85
CA THR A 158 5.99 4.28 16.87
C THR A 158 7.28 3.48 16.86
N LEU A 159 7.23 2.25 16.32
CA LEU A 159 8.39 1.36 16.22
C LEU A 159 9.08 1.50 14.84
N ILE A 160 8.30 1.73 13.79
CA ILE A 160 8.80 1.87 12.42
C ILE A 160 8.96 3.36 12.11
N THR A 161 10.04 3.90 12.59
CA THR A 161 10.39 5.32 12.47
C THR A 161 10.90 5.67 11.05
N PRO A 162 11.06 6.95 10.68
CA PRO A 162 11.58 7.35 9.36
C PRO A 162 12.96 6.77 9.03
N GLU A 163 13.81 6.55 10.03
CA GLU A 163 15.17 6.01 9.90
C GLU A 163 15.20 4.60 9.25
N TYR A 164 14.05 3.90 9.22
CA TYR A 164 13.94 2.64 8.48
C TYR A 164 14.17 2.82 6.99
N SER A 165 13.79 3.96 6.40
CA SER A 165 14.08 4.27 4.99
C SER A 165 15.58 4.41 4.76
N ASP A 166 16.26 5.13 5.64
CA ASP A 166 17.72 5.32 5.60
C ASP A 166 18.46 4.00 5.80
N MET A 167 17.99 3.15 6.71
CA MET A 167 18.56 1.82 6.90
C MET A 167 18.40 0.93 5.67
N ILE A 168 17.25 0.96 4.98
CA ILE A 168 17.03 0.20 3.74
C ILE A 168 18.02 0.64 2.67
N ARG A 169 18.19 1.96 2.50
CA ARG A 169 19.17 2.54 1.58
C ARG A 169 20.59 2.10 1.93
N LEU A 170 21.00 2.20 3.19
CA LEU A 170 22.31 1.78 3.67
C LEU A 170 22.55 0.29 3.43
N GLN A 171 21.55 -0.55 3.65
CA GLN A 171 21.61 -1.99 3.41
C GLN A 171 21.80 -2.31 1.91
N ASP A 172 21.13 -1.59 1.02
CA ASP A 172 21.25 -1.81 -0.44
C ASP A 172 22.63 -1.37 -0.95
N GLU A 173 23.10 -0.18 -0.54
CA GLU A 173 24.45 0.32 -0.84
C GLU A 173 25.53 -0.65 -0.33
N THR A 174 25.39 -1.11 0.93
CA THR A 174 26.30 -2.08 1.53
C THR A 174 26.27 -3.44 0.80
N ARG A 175 25.08 -3.92 0.43
CA ARG A 175 24.95 -5.17 -0.35
C ARG A 175 25.68 -5.06 -1.68
N SER A 176 25.57 -3.94 -2.36
CA SER A 176 26.22 -3.67 -3.64
C SER A 176 27.75 -3.60 -3.48
N TYR A 177 28.24 -2.96 -2.45
CA TYR A 177 29.66 -2.91 -2.09
C TYR A 177 30.25 -4.30 -1.77
N LEU A 178 29.53 -5.09 -0.96
CA LEU A 178 29.99 -6.44 -0.56
C LEU A 178 29.96 -7.44 -1.71
N LYS A 179 29.04 -7.32 -2.67
CA LYS A 179 29.00 -8.21 -3.86
C LYS A 179 30.29 -8.16 -4.66
N GLN A 180 30.99 -7.04 -4.69
CA GLN A 180 32.24 -6.85 -5.45
C GLN A 180 33.48 -7.38 -4.69
N ARG A 181 33.38 -7.57 -3.36
CA ARG A 181 34.53 -7.85 -2.48
C ARG A 181 34.48 -9.19 -1.75
N VAL A 182 33.30 -9.73 -1.57
CA VAL A 182 33.08 -10.97 -0.81
C VAL A 182 32.32 -11.96 -1.67
N ALA A 183 33.01 -13.00 -2.15
CA ALA A 183 32.38 -14.00 -3.02
C ALA A 183 31.30 -14.82 -2.30
N GLU A 184 31.53 -15.14 -1.02
CA GLU A 184 30.63 -16.00 -0.24
C GLU A 184 29.33 -15.27 0.18
N GLN A 185 28.20 -15.77 -0.31
CA GLN A 185 26.88 -15.18 0.00
C GLN A 185 26.55 -15.21 1.49
N ARG A 186 26.90 -16.30 2.19
CA ARG A 186 26.62 -16.45 3.62
C ARG A 186 27.34 -15.38 4.43
N LYS A 187 28.60 -15.10 4.10
CA LYS A 187 29.39 -14.06 4.76
C LYS A 187 28.81 -12.67 4.53
N ARG A 188 28.40 -12.35 3.28
CA ARG A 188 27.70 -11.08 2.99
C ARG A 188 26.45 -10.92 3.85
N LYS A 189 25.64 -11.99 3.96
CA LYS A 189 24.44 -11.98 4.81
C LYS A 189 24.78 -11.68 6.28
N THR A 190 25.79 -12.32 6.83
CA THR A 190 26.23 -12.12 8.22
C THR A 190 26.63 -10.67 8.48
N ILE A 191 27.38 -10.05 7.56
CA ILE A 191 27.80 -8.65 7.68
C ILE A 191 26.58 -7.72 7.66
N LEU A 192 25.66 -7.91 6.70
CA LEU A 192 24.44 -7.12 6.58
C LEU A 192 23.57 -7.21 7.87
N TRP A 193 23.47 -8.40 8.46
CA TRP A 193 22.73 -8.56 9.73
C TRP A 193 23.43 -7.88 10.90
N LYS A 194 24.76 -7.94 11.00
CA LYS A 194 25.51 -7.21 12.05
C LYS A 194 25.27 -5.71 11.97
N ILE A 195 25.23 -5.13 10.77
CA ILE A 195 24.92 -3.71 10.57
C ILE A 195 23.48 -3.42 11.02
N LEU A 196 22.51 -4.27 10.62
CA LEU A 196 21.10 -4.10 10.94
C LEU A 196 20.82 -4.19 12.44
N GLU A 197 21.55 -5.03 13.16
CA GLU A 197 21.41 -5.24 14.62
C GLU A 197 22.24 -4.27 15.45
N SER A 198 23.07 -3.42 14.82
CA SER A 198 23.95 -2.49 15.53
C SER A 198 23.20 -1.24 16.01
N GLU A 199 23.05 -1.09 17.32
CA GLU A 199 22.51 0.13 17.94
C GLU A 199 23.32 1.37 17.56
N GLU A 200 24.65 1.24 17.41
CA GLU A 200 25.51 2.36 17.01
C GLU A 200 25.18 2.87 15.63
N VAL A 201 24.89 1.96 14.67
CA VAL A 201 24.47 2.35 13.32
C VAL A 201 23.12 3.05 13.38
N TRP A 202 22.13 2.50 14.08
CA TRP A 202 20.81 3.12 14.25
C TRP A 202 20.91 4.51 14.90
N ASN A 203 21.70 4.65 15.97
CA ASN A 203 21.95 5.94 16.62
C ASN A 203 22.68 6.93 15.69
N GLY A 204 23.44 6.44 14.72
CA GLY A 204 24.08 7.27 13.69
C GLY A 204 23.08 8.08 12.85
N PHE A 205 21.93 7.52 12.53
CA PHE A 205 20.90 8.23 11.77
C PHE A 205 20.33 9.46 12.49
N SER A 206 20.35 9.47 13.83
CA SER A 206 19.96 10.66 14.60
C SER A 206 20.93 11.85 14.42
N GLU A 207 22.17 11.58 13.97
CA GLU A 207 23.18 12.59 13.69
C GLU A 207 23.18 12.95 12.20
N SER A 208 23.41 11.96 11.34
CA SER A 208 23.25 12.03 9.89
C SER A 208 23.35 10.64 9.24
N TYR A 209 22.92 10.54 7.97
CA TYR A 209 23.11 9.32 7.16
C TYR A 209 24.60 8.94 7.05
N GLU A 210 25.48 9.94 6.84
CA GLU A 210 26.94 9.74 6.71
C GLU A 210 27.52 9.12 7.99
N LYS A 211 27.05 9.53 9.17
CA LYS A 211 27.51 8.95 10.44
C LYS A 211 27.10 7.49 10.61
N ALA A 212 25.87 7.16 10.25
CA ALA A 212 25.43 5.77 10.22
C ALA A 212 26.26 4.93 9.22
N ALA A 213 26.54 5.46 8.04
CA ALA A 213 27.36 4.81 7.01
C ALA A 213 28.80 4.62 7.49
N GLU A 214 29.44 5.60 8.13
CA GLU A 214 30.78 5.47 8.73
C GLU A 214 30.84 4.30 9.73
N ARG A 215 29.83 4.20 10.63
CA ARG A 215 29.73 3.11 11.61
C ARG A 215 29.52 1.75 10.95
N ALA A 216 28.71 1.69 9.90
CA ALA A 216 28.52 0.47 9.11
C ALA A 216 29.81 0.05 8.41
N HIS A 217 30.59 0.98 7.87
CA HIS A 217 31.88 0.71 7.26
C HIS A 217 32.91 0.15 8.25
N ALA A 218 32.91 0.63 9.50
CA ALA A 218 33.77 0.07 10.55
C ALA A 218 33.46 -1.41 10.81
N ILE A 219 32.16 -1.78 10.89
CA ILE A 219 31.71 -3.18 11.03
C ILE A 219 32.18 -4.03 9.84
N ILE A 220 32.06 -3.49 8.61
CA ILE A 220 32.49 -4.20 7.41
C ILE A 220 34.00 -4.47 7.47
N SER A 221 34.83 -3.47 7.79
CA SER A 221 36.29 -3.58 7.86
C SER A 221 36.70 -4.64 8.87
N GLU A 222 36.15 -4.60 10.09
CA GLU A 222 36.38 -5.61 11.11
C GLU A 222 36.05 -7.03 10.65
N CYS A 223 34.89 -7.20 9.98
CA CYS A 223 34.46 -8.51 9.47
C CYS A 223 35.33 -9.02 8.32
N LEU A 224 35.95 -8.15 7.54
CA LEU A 224 36.84 -8.53 6.45
C LEU A 224 38.24 -8.91 6.97
N GLU A 225 38.78 -8.17 7.93
CA GLU A 225 40.08 -8.44 8.56
C GLU A 225 40.09 -9.75 9.37
N ASN A 226 39.05 -10.03 10.14
CA ASN A 226 38.89 -11.25 10.91
C ASN A 226 38.71 -12.53 10.06
N SER A 227 38.61 -12.39 8.75
CA SER A 227 38.44 -13.52 7.81
C SER A 227 39.71 -13.88 7.06
N GLY A 228 40.82 -13.17 7.32
CA GLY A 228 42.12 -13.47 6.80
C GLY A 228 43.03 -14.29 7.75
N LYS A 229 42.47 -14.63 8.91
CA LYS A 229 43.10 -15.56 9.87
C LYS A 229 42.36 -16.89 9.87
#